data_77bf89afa4103e8224c20bab073196d9
#
_entry.id   77bf89afa4103e8224c20bab073196d9
#
_cell.length_a   1.000
_cell.length_b   1.000
_cell.length_c   1.000
_cell.angle_alpha   90.00
_cell.angle_beta   90.00
_cell.angle_gamma   90.00
#
_symmetry.space_group_name_H-M   'P 1'
#
loop_
_entity.id
_entity.type
_entity.pdbx_description
1 polymer ?
#
loop_
_entity_poly.entity_id
_entity_poly.type
_entity_poly.pdbx_seq_one_letter_code
_entity_poly.pdbx_strand_id
1 'polypeptide(L)'
;MWLVFKKEIKELIRDRKTLFFMIALPLLIFPLIIGIVGFVSKQAIDKAETQILNYALIGGQYAPDIVQDLQQPKKFNFVEVSEGADYTAIIRSETVDFVLVIPENYSSNVLENGQANVKLYFNDAGLNLVYRRVNEIVKSQSELFQQRAFSDLGLDEAKQSALIEPIVLEKVNTADARENWGEKIGGMLPYVL
;
A
#
# COMPACT_ATOMS: atom_id res chain seq x y z
N MET A 1 -13.72 28.79 -47.13
CA MET A 1 -13.35 27.79 -46.09
C MET A 1 -14.54 27.04 -45.47
N TRP A 2 -15.61 27.71 -45.04
CA TRP A 2 -16.75 27.04 -44.40
C TRP A 2 -17.48 26.01 -45.29
N LEU A 3 -17.60 26.28 -46.60
CA LEU A 3 -18.24 25.35 -47.54
C LEU A 3 -17.43 24.04 -47.76
N VAL A 4 -16.10 24.13 -47.76
CA VAL A 4 -15.21 22.95 -47.87
C VAL A 4 -15.32 22.10 -46.61
N PHE A 5 -15.25 22.70 -45.45
CA PHE A 5 -15.41 22.04 -44.17
C PHE A 5 -16.75 21.30 -44.05
N LYS A 6 -17.85 21.95 -44.48
CA LYS A 6 -19.18 21.33 -44.48
C LYS A 6 -19.31 20.16 -45.45
N LYS A 7 -18.59 20.21 -46.59
CA LYS A 7 -18.53 19.11 -47.55
C LYS A 7 -17.76 17.92 -46.96
N GLU A 8 -16.58 18.15 -46.36
CA GLU A 8 -15.74 17.12 -45.79
C GLU A 8 -16.41 16.43 -44.59
N ILE A 9 -17.07 17.17 -43.70
CA ILE A 9 -17.86 16.59 -42.63
C ILE A 9 -18.98 15.70 -43.17
N LYS A 10 -19.65 16.13 -44.24
CA LYS A 10 -20.74 15.34 -44.84
C LYS A 10 -20.23 14.08 -45.49
N GLU A 11 -19.02 14.07 -46.07
CA GLU A 11 -18.37 12.88 -46.60
C GLU A 11 -17.94 11.94 -45.48
N LEU A 12 -17.36 12.45 -44.39
CA LEU A 12 -17.02 11.66 -43.18
C LEU A 12 -18.24 10.98 -42.57
N ILE A 13 -19.37 11.71 -42.42
CA ILE A 13 -20.60 11.13 -41.87
C ILE A 13 -21.24 10.09 -42.83
N ARG A 14 -20.97 10.20 -44.11
CA ARG A 14 -21.45 9.24 -45.13
C ARG A 14 -20.66 7.93 -45.08
N ASP A 15 -19.41 7.97 -44.72
CA ASP A 15 -18.58 6.76 -44.52
C ASP A 15 -18.74 6.21 -43.11
N ARG A 16 -19.81 5.45 -42.94
CA ARG A 16 -20.17 4.82 -41.68
C ARG A 16 -19.10 3.85 -41.14
N LYS A 17 -18.29 3.25 -42.03
CA LYS A 17 -17.23 2.33 -41.61
C LYS A 17 -16.08 3.08 -40.97
N THR A 18 -15.57 4.12 -41.64
CA THR A 18 -14.48 4.95 -41.10
C THR A 18 -14.91 5.62 -39.80
N LEU A 19 -16.13 6.16 -39.73
CA LEU A 19 -16.66 6.78 -38.52
C LEU A 19 -16.80 5.79 -37.36
N PHE A 20 -17.21 4.55 -37.62
CA PHE A 20 -17.27 3.51 -36.62
C PHE A 20 -15.89 3.15 -36.09
N PHE A 21 -14.89 2.90 -36.96
CA PHE A 21 -13.54 2.51 -36.55
C PHE A 21 -12.77 3.67 -35.92
N MET A 22 -13.00 4.90 -36.34
CA MET A 22 -12.25 6.05 -35.87
C MET A 22 -12.79 6.65 -34.56
N ILE A 23 -14.10 6.60 -34.34
CA ILE A 23 -14.76 7.24 -33.20
C ILE A 23 -15.46 6.21 -32.31
N ALA A 24 -16.37 5.41 -32.85
CA ALA A 24 -17.20 4.53 -32.05
C ALA A 24 -16.39 3.39 -31.42
N LEU A 25 -15.46 2.81 -32.16
CA LEU A 25 -14.64 1.71 -31.68
C LEU A 25 -13.75 2.10 -30.50
N PRO A 26 -12.93 3.19 -30.57
CA PRO A 26 -12.15 3.63 -29.41
C PRO A 26 -13.03 4.01 -28.22
N LEU A 27 -14.13 4.74 -28.46
CA LEU A 27 -15.05 5.16 -27.41
C LEU A 27 -15.68 3.98 -26.66
N LEU A 28 -15.81 2.82 -27.32
CA LEU A 28 -16.39 1.61 -26.75
C LEU A 28 -15.32 0.70 -26.14
N ILE A 29 -14.16 0.59 -26.80
CA ILE A 29 -13.07 -0.30 -26.35
C ILE A 29 -12.37 0.25 -25.12
N PHE A 30 -12.07 1.55 -25.03
CA PHE A 30 -11.35 2.10 -23.88
C PHE A 30 -12.09 1.92 -22.55
N PRO A 31 -13.38 2.27 -22.42
CA PRO A 31 -14.12 1.99 -21.19
C PRO A 31 -14.21 0.49 -20.85
N LEU A 32 -14.32 -0.36 -21.86
CA LEU A 32 -14.36 -1.81 -21.67
C LEU A 32 -13.04 -2.35 -21.14
N ILE A 33 -11.90 -1.93 -21.71
CA ILE A 33 -10.57 -2.32 -21.22
C ILE A 33 -10.37 -1.83 -19.78
N ILE A 34 -10.69 -0.55 -19.50
CA ILE A 34 -10.56 0.02 -18.16
C ILE A 34 -11.43 -0.75 -17.15
N GLY A 35 -12.65 -1.11 -17.53
CA GLY A 35 -13.56 -1.91 -16.71
C GLY A 35 -13.01 -3.31 -16.41
N ILE A 36 -12.48 -3.99 -17.42
CA ILE A 36 -11.88 -5.33 -17.25
C ILE A 36 -10.63 -5.24 -16.35
N VAL A 37 -9.72 -4.30 -16.62
CA VAL A 37 -8.50 -4.11 -15.82
C VAL A 37 -8.87 -3.76 -14.38
N GLY A 38 -9.82 -2.86 -14.17
CA GLY A 38 -10.30 -2.50 -12.84
C GLY A 38 -10.91 -3.69 -12.08
N PHE A 39 -11.70 -4.50 -12.75
CA PHE A 39 -12.30 -5.69 -12.15
C PHE A 39 -11.25 -6.74 -11.76
N VAL A 40 -10.32 -7.04 -12.66
CA VAL A 40 -9.23 -8.02 -12.40
C VAL A 40 -8.31 -7.52 -11.29
N SER A 41 -7.94 -6.22 -11.31
CA SER A 41 -7.11 -5.61 -10.27
C SER A 41 -7.79 -5.67 -8.90
N LYS A 42 -9.09 -5.35 -8.83
CA LYS A 42 -9.84 -5.45 -7.58
C LYS A 42 -9.85 -6.88 -7.04
N GLN A 43 -10.14 -7.85 -7.88
CA GLN A 43 -10.15 -9.26 -7.47
C GLN A 43 -8.77 -9.74 -6.98
N ALA A 44 -7.68 -9.29 -7.61
CA ALA A 44 -6.33 -9.61 -7.19
C ALA A 44 -6.00 -8.99 -5.82
N ILE A 45 -6.40 -7.74 -5.58
CA ILE A 45 -6.21 -7.06 -4.30
C ILE A 45 -7.03 -7.74 -3.19
N ASP A 46 -8.33 -7.98 -3.42
CA ASP A 46 -9.20 -8.65 -2.45
C ASP A 46 -8.65 -10.03 -2.06
N LYS A 47 -8.13 -10.78 -3.05
CA LYS A 47 -7.48 -12.08 -2.80
C LYS A 47 -6.22 -11.92 -1.95
N ALA A 48 -5.35 -10.95 -2.27
CA ALA A 48 -4.13 -10.71 -1.51
C ALA A 48 -4.40 -10.24 -0.07
N GLU A 49 -5.49 -9.49 0.16
CA GLU A 49 -5.90 -9.04 1.50
C GLU A 49 -6.48 -10.17 2.35
N THR A 50 -7.18 -11.12 1.75
CA THR A 50 -7.81 -12.24 2.46
C THR A 50 -6.93 -13.48 2.56
N GLN A 51 -5.81 -13.52 1.82
CA GLN A 51 -4.90 -14.66 1.85
C GLN A 51 -4.32 -14.87 3.26
N ILE A 52 -4.35 -16.12 3.73
CA ILE A 52 -3.64 -16.51 4.95
C ILE A 52 -2.17 -16.63 4.59
N LEU A 53 -1.31 -15.90 5.29
CA LEU A 53 0.13 -15.92 5.07
C LEU A 53 0.79 -16.93 6.02
N ASN A 54 1.58 -17.85 5.47
CA ASN A 54 2.44 -18.74 6.24
C ASN A 54 3.68 -17.96 6.69
N TYR A 55 3.99 -17.99 7.97
CA TYR A 55 5.13 -17.27 8.49
C TYR A 55 6.01 -18.11 9.41
N ALA A 56 7.29 -17.78 9.44
CA ALA A 56 8.20 -18.24 10.45
C ALA A 56 8.68 -17.05 11.30
N LEU A 57 8.94 -17.32 12.57
CA LEU A 57 9.34 -16.31 13.54
C LEU A 57 10.58 -16.80 14.28
N ILE A 58 11.64 -15.99 14.24
CA ILE A 58 12.89 -16.24 14.97
C ILE A 58 13.02 -15.15 16.03
N GLY A 59 13.35 -15.54 17.25
CA GLY A 59 13.46 -14.60 18.38
C GLY A 59 12.12 -14.13 18.94
N GLY A 60 11.03 -14.89 18.74
CA GLY A 60 9.70 -14.56 19.25
C GLY A 60 9.61 -14.37 20.76
N GLN A 61 10.51 -15.01 21.51
CA GLN A 61 10.63 -14.85 22.97
C GLN A 61 10.96 -13.40 23.39
N TYR A 62 11.57 -12.60 22.50
CA TYR A 62 11.95 -11.22 22.79
C TYR A 62 10.81 -10.21 22.53
N ALA A 63 9.76 -10.64 21.80
CA ALA A 63 8.64 -9.76 21.41
C ALA A 63 7.28 -10.48 21.56
N PRO A 64 6.83 -10.79 22.77
CA PRO A 64 5.56 -11.48 23.01
C PRO A 64 4.36 -10.73 22.42
N ASP A 65 4.41 -9.40 22.38
CA ASP A 65 3.35 -8.56 21.84
C ASP A 65 3.21 -8.78 20.31
N ILE A 66 4.31 -8.83 19.56
CA ILE A 66 4.31 -9.14 18.13
C ILE A 66 3.80 -10.57 17.88
N VAL A 67 4.23 -11.53 18.74
CA VAL A 67 3.75 -12.92 18.66
C VAL A 67 2.22 -12.97 18.80
N GLN A 68 1.67 -12.24 19.75
CA GLN A 68 0.22 -12.17 19.98
C GLN A 68 -0.52 -11.62 18.76
N ASP A 69 0.01 -10.56 18.14
CA ASP A 69 -0.59 -9.96 16.95
C ASP A 69 -0.52 -10.87 15.73
N LEU A 70 0.57 -11.63 15.57
CA LEU A 70 0.71 -12.63 14.50
C LEU A 70 -0.16 -13.86 14.71
N GLN A 71 -0.56 -14.17 15.93
CA GLN A 71 -1.46 -15.29 16.24
C GLN A 71 -2.94 -14.98 15.94
N GLN A 72 -3.27 -13.83 15.35
CA GLN A 72 -4.65 -13.53 14.99
C GLN A 72 -5.22 -14.57 14.00
N PRO A 73 -6.32 -15.24 14.36
CA PRO A 73 -6.89 -16.29 13.53
C PRO A 73 -7.30 -15.77 12.16
N LYS A 74 -7.09 -16.56 11.12
CA LYS A 74 -7.43 -16.30 9.71
C LYS A 74 -6.56 -15.27 8.97
N LYS A 75 -5.52 -14.73 9.58
CA LYS A 75 -4.59 -13.82 8.88
C LYS A 75 -3.23 -14.44 8.63
N PHE A 76 -2.74 -15.17 9.60
CA PHE A 76 -1.40 -15.76 9.61
C PHE A 76 -1.43 -17.20 10.08
N ASN A 77 -0.55 -18.04 9.52
CA ASN A 77 -0.37 -19.44 9.90
C ASN A 77 1.11 -19.66 10.23
N PHE A 78 1.40 -20.10 11.46
CA PHE A 78 2.77 -20.32 11.92
C PHE A 78 3.35 -21.59 11.33
N VAL A 79 4.58 -21.51 10.84
CA VAL A 79 5.39 -22.64 10.37
C VAL A 79 6.71 -22.62 11.13
N GLU A 80 7.05 -23.73 11.73
CA GLU A 80 8.30 -23.84 12.47
C GLU A 80 9.50 -23.93 11.52
N VAL A 81 10.47 -23.04 11.70
CA VAL A 81 11.71 -22.97 10.94
C VAL A 81 12.87 -22.82 11.90
N SER A 82 13.94 -23.58 11.69
CA SER A 82 15.13 -23.54 12.55
C SER A 82 15.88 -22.22 12.39
N GLU A 83 16.41 -21.73 13.49
CA GLU A 83 17.31 -20.58 13.48
C GLU A 83 18.57 -20.89 12.65
N GLY A 84 19.00 -19.94 11.81
CA GLY A 84 20.17 -20.11 10.94
C GLY A 84 19.89 -20.89 9.64
N ALA A 85 18.65 -21.28 9.36
CA ALA A 85 18.27 -21.85 8.06
C ALA A 85 18.44 -20.84 6.92
N ASP A 86 18.53 -21.31 5.70
CA ASP A 86 18.48 -20.42 4.53
C ASP A 86 17.05 -19.91 4.29
N TYR A 87 16.73 -18.77 4.90
CA TYR A 87 15.40 -18.16 4.80
C TYR A 87 15.03 -17.83 3.36
N THR A 88 16.03 -17.48 2.52
CA THR A 88 15.77 -17.18 1.10
C THR A 88 15.33 -18.42 0.33
N ALA A 89 15.97 -19.56 0.59
CA ALA A 89 15.58 -20.82 -0.05
C ALA A 89 14.18 -21.27 0.40
N ILE A 90 13.86 -21.14 1.69
CA ILE A 90 12.56 -21.52 2.25
C ILE A 90 11.43 -20.65 1.68
N ILE A 91 11.65 -19.34 1.51
CA ILE A 91 10.68 -18.43 0.91
C ILE A 91 10.52 -18.74 -0.58
N ARG A 92 11.62 -19.02 -1.29
CA ARG A 92 11.55 -19.40 -2.73
C ARG A 92 10.82 -20.73 -2.96
N SER A 93 10.87 -21.64 -2.01
CA SER A 93 10.12 -22.91 -2.07
C SER A 93 8.64 -22.75 -1.69
N GLU A 94 8.18 -21.53 -1.41
CA GLU A 94 6.80 -21.20 -1.00
C GLU A 94 6.34 -21.97 0.27
N THR A 95 7.28 -22.46 1.07
CA THR A 95 6.97 -23.10 2.34
C THR A 95 6.47 -22.08 3.36
N VAL A 96 7.06 -20.88 3.35
CA VAL A 96 6.59 -19.71 4.10
C VAL A 96 6.56 -18.49 3.18
N ASP A 97 5.61 -17.59 3.42
CA ASP A 97 5.50 -16.33 2.71
C ASP A 97 6.51 -15.30 3.22
N PHE A 98 6.83 -15.36 4.52
CA PHE A 98 7.86 -14.51 5.12
C PHE A 98 8.48 -15.11 6.39
N VAL A 99 9.67 -14.60 6.72
CA VAL A 99 10.37 -14.88 7.98
C VAL A 99 10.62 -13.56 8.69
N LEU A 100 10.17 -13.46 9.94
CA LEU A 100 10.41 -12.31 10.81
C LEU A 100 11.48 -12.67 11.83
N VAL A 101 12.57 -11.91 11.87
CA VAL A 101 13.68 -12.10 12.80
C VAL A 101 13.72 -10.95 13.78
N ILE A 102 13.50 -11.27 15.05
CA ILE A 102 13.48 -10.31 16.13
C ILE A 102 14.80 -10.42 16.90
N PRO A 103 15.54 -9.30 17.04
CA PRO A 103 16.83 -9.32 17.74
C PRO A 103 16.65 -9.39 19.27
N GLU A 104 17.68 -9.86 19.97
CA GLU A 104 17.68 -9.97 21.42
C GLU A 104 17.51 -8.63 22.15
N ASN A 105 17.96 -7.53 21.52
CA ASN A 105 17.78 -6.19 22.07
C ASN A 105 16.40 -5.58 21.82
N TYR A 106 15.47 -6.35 21.26
CA TYR A 106 14.09 -5.91 21.16
C TYR A 106 13.50 -5.73 22.56
N SER A 107 12.99 -4.54 22.83
CA SER A 107 12.45 -4.22 24.15
C SER A 107 11.43 -3.11 24.05
N SER A 108 10.42 -3.15 24.93
CA SER A 108 9.48 -2.05 25.11
C SER A 108 10.13 -0.81 25.76
N ASN A 109 11.30 -0.96 26.36
CA ASN A 109 12.03 0.14 26.97
C ASN A 109 13.04 0.75 26.00
N VAL A 110 12.55 1.59 25.10
CA VAL A 110 13.39 2.28 24.10
C VAL A 110 14.37 3.28 24.71
N LEU A 111 14.16 3.72 25.96
CA LEU A 111 15.07 4.63 26.65
C LEU A 111 16.34 3.93 27.12
N GLU A 112 16.25 2.63 27.46
CA GLU A 112 17.40 1.84 27.90
C GLU A 112 18.12 1.16 26.74
N ASN A 113 17.37 0.55 25.82
CA ASN A 113 17.93 -0.32 24.78
C ASN A 113 18.02 0.32 23.39
N GLY A 114 17.46 1.52 23.24
CA GLY A 114 17.46 2.23 21.95
C GLY A 114 16.60 1.56 20.89
N GLN A 115 16.90 1.79 19.63
CA GLN A 115 16.15 1.30 18.49
C GLN A 115 16.49 -0.17 18.18
N ALA A 116 15.49 -1.02 18.14
CA ALA A 116 15.62 -2.42 17.67
C ALA A 116 15.39 -2.52 16.16
N ASN A 117 16.22 -3.33 15.48
CA ASN A 117 16.09 -3.57 14.05
C ASN A 117 15.49 -4.95 13.79
N VAL A 118 14.19 -5.02 13.64
CA VAL A 118 13.48 -6.25 13.22
C VAL A 118 13.70 -6.47 11.72
N LYS A 119 14.11 -7.70 11.34
CA LYS A 119 14.38 -8.03 9.93
C LYS A 119 13.22 -8.84 9.37
N LEU A 120 12.69 -8.39 8.23
CA LEU A 120 11.66 -9.10 7.47
C LEU A 120 12.27 -9.65 6.18
N TYR A 121 12.24 -10.97 6.02
CA TYR A 121 12.58 -11.65 4.78
C TYR A 121 11.30 -12.06 4.08
N PHE A 122 11.11 -11.66 2.84
CA PHE A 122 9.93 -11.98 2.02
C PHE A 122 10.26 -11.85 0.55
N ASN A 123 9.39 -12.39 -0.31
CA ASN A 123 9.48 -12.22 -1.75
C ASN A 123 8.57 -11.06 -2.18
N ASP A 124 9.16 -9.97 -2.69
CA ASP A 124 8.43 -8.79 -3.16
C ASP A 124 7.91 -8.92 -4.61
N ALA A 125 8.11 -10.09 -5.22
CA ALA A 125 7.59 -10.37 -6.55
C ALA A 125 6.09 -10.67 -6.49
N GLY A 126 5.26 -9.67 -6.72
CA GLY A 126 3.81 -9.82 -6.80
C GLY A 126 3.01 -9.00 -5.78
N LEU A 127 1.67 -9.13 -5.86
CA LEU A 127 0.71 -8.45 -4.99
C LEU A 127 0.43 -9.25 -3.71
N ASN A 128 1.46 -9.55 -2.91
CA ASN A 128 1.26 -10.36 -1.71
C ASN A 128 0.96 -9.57 -0.42
N LEU A 129 1.12 -8.27 -0.44
CA LEU A 129 0.87 -7.36 0.70
C LEU A 129 1.57 -7.75 2.02
N VAL A 130 2.56 -8.66 1.98
CA VAL A 130 3.29 -9.14 3.16
C VAL A 130 3.90 -7.97 3.92
N TYR A 131 4.68 -7.13 3.21
CA TYR A 131 5.34 -5.97 3.83
C TYR A 131 4.34 -5.05 4.52
N ARG A 132 3.23 -4.70 3.85
CA ARG A 132 2.21 -3.82 4.42
C ARG A 132 1.61 -4.39 5.70
N ARG A 133 1.21 -5.66 5.69
CA ARG A 133 0.56 -6.33 6.83
C ARG A 133 1.49 -6.50 8.02
N VAL A 134 2.76 -6.86 7.78
CA VAL A 134 3.75 -6.98 8.86
C VAL A 134 4.16 -5.60 9.38
N ASN A 135 4.34 -4.62 8.48
CA ASN A 135 4.68 -3.25 8.87
C ASN A 135 3.58 -2.60 9.73
N GLU A 136 2.30 -2.87 9.47
CA GLU A 136 1.19 -2.40 10.30
C GLU A 136 1.32 -2.92 11.74
N ILE A 137 1.67 -4.21 11.93
CA ILE A 137 1.88 -4.80 13.26
C ILE A 137 3.08 -4.14 13.96
N VAL A 138 4.22 -4.10 13.29
CA VAL A 138 5.45 -3.53 13.87
C VAL A 138 5.29 -2.06 14.21
N LYS A 139 4.60 -1.30 13.34
CA LYS A 139 4.32 0.11 13.56
C LYS A 139 3.39 0.32 14.75
N SER A 140 2.33 -0.46 14.90
CA SER A 140 1.44 -0.40 16.05
C SER A 140 2.18 -0.62 17.36
N GLN A 141 3.07 -1.62 17.42
CA GLN A 141 3.90 -1.87 18.60
C GLN A 141 4.90 -0.72 18.84
N SER A 142 5.50 -0.19 17.78
CA SER A 142 6.41 0.96 17.89
C SER A 142 5.71 2.19 18.46
N GLU A 143 4.48 2.47 18.04
CA GLU A 143 3.67 3.57 18.58
C GLU A 143 3.34 3.38 20.07
N LEU A 144 3.04 2.16 20.49
CA LEU A 144 2.80 1.84 21.90
C LEU A 144 4.08 2.04 22.75
N PHE A 145 5.23 1.63 22.24
CA PHE A 145 6.50 1.84 22.94
C PHE A 145 6.86 3.32 23.04
N GLN A 146 6.62 4.08 21.98
CA GLN A 146 6.83 5.53 21.95
C GLN A 146 5.92 6.23 22.98
N GLN A 147 4.63 5.86 23.04
CA GLN A 147 3.70 6.43 24.03
C GLN A 147 4.14 6.15 25.46
N ARG A 148 4.59 4.92 25.75
CA ARG A 148 5.13 4.56 27.08
C ARG A 148 6.36 5.42 27.41
N ALA A 149 7.32 5.54 26.48
CA ALA A 149 8.51 6.35 26.67
C ALA A 149 8.18 7.84 26.92
N PHE A 150 7.22 8.39 26.20
CA PHE A 150 6.76 9.77 26.41
C PHE A 150 6.10 9.96 27.79
N SER A 151 5.32 8.97 28.23
CA SER A 151 4.72 8.98 29.57
C SER A 151 5.79 8.92 30.66
N ASP A 152 6.79 8.05 30.51
CA ASP A 152 7.89 7.90 31.46
C ASP A 152 8.74 9.20 31.57
N LEU A 153 8.87 9.94 30.46
CA LEU A 153 9.53 11.24 30.42
C LEU A 153 8.64 12.40 30.95
N GLY A 154 7.38 12.13 31.30
CA GLY A 154 6.44 13.15 31.77
C GLY A 154 6.08 14.19 30.71
N LEU A 155 6.10 13.80 29.43
CA LEU A 155 5.75 14.69 28.33
C LEU A 155 4.23 14.80 28.19
N ASP A 156 3.73 16.03 28.23
CA ASP A 156 2.34 16.30 27.89
C ASP A 156 2.04 16.11 26.40
N GLU A 157 0.79 15.96 26.04
CA GLU A 157 0.33 15.63 24.68
C GLU A 157 0.80 16.65 23.63
N ALA A 158 0.91 17.94 24.01
CA ALA A 158 1.39 19.00 23.12
C ALA A 158 2.87 18.84 22.81
N LYS A 159 3.68 18.49 23.82
CA LYS A 159 5.12 18.23 23.63
C LYS A 159 5.36 16.95 22.85
N GLN A 160 4.56 15.91 23.10
CA GLN A 160 4.62 14.66 22.31
C GLN A 160 4.36 14.94 20.84
N SER A 161 3.28 15.66 20.52
CA SER A 161 2.95 16.05 19.15
C SER A 161 4.05 16.89 18.51
N ALA A 162 4.62 17.86 19.22
CA ALA A 162 5.71 18.68 18.72
C ALA A 162 7.02 17.91 18.49
N LEU A 163 7.25 16.82 19.21
CA LEU A 163 8.42 15.96 18.99
C LEU A 163 8.22 15.00 17.80
N ILE A 164 7.01 14.53 17.59
CA ILE A 164 6.69 13.63 16.47
C ILE A 164 6.63 14.41 15.16
N GLU A 165 5.98 15.58 15.17
CA GLU A 165 5.77 16.42 14.00
C GLU A 165 6.04 17.89 14.36
N PRO A 166 7.33 18.28 14.39
CA PRO A 166 7.74 19.62 14.85
C PRO A 166 7.27 20.77 13.94
N ILE A 167 6.93 20.46 12.70
CA ILE A 167 6.44 21.43 11.73
C ILE A 167 5.22 20.84 11.03
N VAL A 168 4.04 21.39 11.32
CA VAL A 168 2.78 21.00 10.70
C VAL A 168 2.51 21.93 9.52
N LEU A 169 2.33 21.38 8.32
CA LEU A 169 1.90 22.13 7.15
C LEU A 169 0.38 22.21 7.10
N GLU A 170 -0.15 23.33 7.53
CA GLU A 170 -1.60 23.60 7.40
C GLU A 170 -1.94 23.95 5.94
N LYS A 171 -2.78 23.13 5.32
CA LYS A 171 -3.25 23.36 3.97
C LYS A 171 -4.51 24.24 3.99
N VAL A 172 -4.32 25.53 3.76
CA VAL A 172 -5.43 26.49 3.56
C VAL A 172 -5.75 26.54 2.08
N ASN A 173 -6.87 25.96 1.68
CA ASN A 173 -7.33 26.02 0.31
C ASN A 173 -8.13 27.32 0.09
N THR A 174 -7.59 28.24 -0.70
CA THR A 174 -8.20 29.52 -1.06
C THR A 174 -8.93 29.48 -2.42
N ALA A 175 -8.90 28.34 -3.11
CA ALA A 175 -9.59 28.17 -4.38
C ALA A 175 -11.11 28.15 -4.21
N ASP A 176 -11.83 28.86 -5.07
CA ASP A 176 -13.30 28.79 -5.13
C ASP A 176 -13.75 27.38 -5.58
N ALA A 177 -14.96 26.99 -5.21
CA ALA A 177 -15.51 25.66 -5.53
C ALA A 177 -15.50 25.32 -7.02
N ARG A 178 -15.55 26.34 -7.89
CA ARG A 178 -15.46 26.22 -9.36
C ARG A 178 -14.05 25.94 -9.84
N GLU A 179 -13.04 26.56 -9.23
CA GLU A 179 -11.62 26.38 -9.55
C GLU A 179 -11.15 24.97 -9.16
N ASN A 180 -11.59 24.47 -8.00
CA ASN A 180 -11.32 23.10 -7.55
C ASN A 180 -11.81 22.02 -8.54
N TRP A 181 -12.91 22.27 -9.24
CA TRP A 181 -13.42 21.37 -10.28
C TRP A 181 -12.58 21.41 -11.55
N GLY A 182 -12.16 22.59 -11.96
CA GLY A 182 -11.30 22.80 -13.14
C GLY A 182 -9.92 22.14 -12.98
N GLU A 183 -9.32 22.24 -11.80
CA GLU A 183 -8.02 21.67 -11.52
C GLU A 183 -8.05 20.13 -11.44
N LYS A 184 -9.11 19.54 -10.88
CA LYS A 184 -9.30 18.09 -10.85
C LYS A 184 -9.49 17.48 -12.24
N ILE A 185 -10.14 18.19 -13.16
CA ILE A 185 -10.35 17.72 -14.54
C ILE A 185 -9.14 18.10 -15.41
N GLY A 186 -8.59 19.31 -15.24
CA GLY A 186 -7.43 19.80 -15.99
C GLY A 186 -6.14 19.05 -15.69
N GLY A 187 -5.94 18.58 -14.47
CA GLY A 187 -4.81 17.76 -14.09
C GLY A 187 -4.81 16.35 -14.69
N MET A 188 -5.95 15.87 -15.18
CA MET A 188 -6.06 14.59 -15.89
C MET A 188 -5.82 14.70 -17.40
N LEU A 189 -5.99 15.89 -17.98
CA LEU A 189 -5.87 16.12 -19.43
C LEU A 189 -4.46 15.92 -20.03
N PRO A 190 -3.34 16.23 -19.33
CA PRO A 190 -2.00 15.97 -19.86
C PRO A 190 -1.64 14.50 -20.04
N TYR A 191 -2.40 13.60 -19.42
CA TYR A 191 -2.16 12.15 -19.51
C TYR A 191 -3.05 11.45 -20.54
N VAL A 192 -3.89 12.19 -21.25
CA VAL A 192 -4.86 11.67 -22.24
C VAL A 192 -4.50 12.13 -23.67
N LEU A 193 -3.50 12.99 -23.84
CA LEU A 193 -2.91 13.42 -25.11
C LEU A 193 -1.51 12.87 -25.25
#